data_c974c0da22c796c3a3fda9fb6d270478
#
_entry.id   c974c0da22c796c3a3fda9fb6d270478
#
_cell.length_a   1.000
_cell.length_b   1.000
_cell.length_c   1.000
_cell.angle_alpha   90.00
_cell.angle_beta   90.00
_cell.angle_gamma   90.00
#
_symmetry.space_group_name_H-M   'P 1'
#
loop_
_entity.id
_entity.type
_entity.pdbx_description
1 polymer ?
#
loop_
_entity_poly.entity_id
_entity_poly.type
_entity_poly.pdbx_seq_one_letter_code
_entity_poly.pdbx_strand_id
1 'polypeptide(L)'
;MDRLRILTWNVQPKYLFSLCQTGHDFYLPVKPGRQNGHAGLTEDHSWPDNVQEVPADQARRLELDCILFQSPQNYLLDRNEILSPSQRRLPRIYLEHDPPATDPTNSTHLIDDPNTLVVQVTCYNNLMWNCRRTPTRVIEHGVVVPVGGRYTGEIPRGITAVDDLHAKGRLYGADLFESVRQQVPLDLIGRDAESLGGIGKVESSRLAAFL
;
A
#
# COMPACT_ATOMS: atom_id res chain seq x y z
N MET A 1 -21.72 -9.26 -7.89
CA MET A 1 -20.32 -9.75 -8.02
C MET A 1 -20.12 -10.71 -6.87
N ASP A 2 -19.63 -11.90 -7.14
CA ASP A 2 -19.45 -12.89 -6.10
C ASP A 2 -18.33 -12.46 -5.14
N ARG A 3 -18.48 -12.80 -3.86
CA ARG A 3 -17.53 -12.49 -2.81
C ARG A 3 -16.34 -13.44 -2.93
N LEU A 4 -15.13 -12.92 -3.11
CA LEU A 4 -13.89 -13.69 -3.24
C LEU A 4 -13.22 -13.85 -1.89
N ARG A 5 -12.56 -14.99 -1.68
CA ARG A 5 -11.71 -15.31 -0.54
C ARG A 5 -10.25 -15.09 -0.95
N ILE A 6 -9.65 -14.02 -0.41
CA ILE A 6 -8.34 -13.52 -0.83
C ILE A 6 -7.35 -13.68 0.33
N LEU A 7 -6.23 -14.35 0.10
CA LEU A 7 -5.13 -14.33 1.06
C LEU A 7 -4.15 -13.23 0.67
N THR A 8 -3.78 -12.41 1.64
CA THR A 8 -2.81 -11.31 1.48
C THR A 8 -2.04 -11.08 2.78
N TRP A 9 -0.99 -10.28 2.73
CA TRP A 9 -0.13 -9.94 3.88
C TRP A 9 -0.28 -8.48 4.26
N ASN A 10 -0.23 -8.17 5.54
CA ASN A 10 -0.24 -6.77 6.01
C ASN A 10 1.17 -6.17 5.92
N VAL A 11 1.53 -5.69 4.73
CA VAL A 11 2.81 -5.02 4.45
C VAL A 11 2.67 -3.51 4.59
N GLN A 12 1.57 -2.96 4.06
CA GLN A 12 1.23 -1.54 4.13
C GLN A 12 -0.17 -1.36 4.75
N PRO A 13 -0.27 -1.19 6.07
CA PRO A 13 -1.56 -1.22 6.79
C PRO A 13 -2.59 -0.22 6.26
N LYS A 14 -2.19 1.01 5.96
CA LYS A 14 -3.09 2.06 5.45
C LYS A 14 -3.70 1.70 4.09
N TYR A 15 -2.88 1.14 3.20
CA TYR A 15 -3.37 0.69 1.90
C TYR A 15 -4.29 -0.53 2.05
N LEU A 16 -3.85 -1.52 2.81
CA LEU A 16 -4.61 -2.75 3.03
C LEU A 16 -5.98 -2.45 3.67
N PHE A 17 -6.03 -1.53 4.63
CA PHE A 17 -7.30 -1.07 5.22
C PHE A 17 -8.27 -0.56 4.16
N SER A 18 -7.80 0.29 3.24
CA SER A 18 -8.63 0.81 2.15
C SER A 18 -9.05 -0.29 1.16
N LEU A 19 -8.15 -1.21 0.83
CA LEU A 19 -8.44 -2.35 -0.04
C LEU A 19 -9.52 -3.27 0.57
N CYS A 20 -9.48 -3.50 1.87
CA CYS A 20 -10.44 -4.36 2.55
C CYS A 20 -11.89 -3.81 2.58
N GLN A 21 -12.10 -2.54 2.20
CA GLN A 21 -13.44 -1.98 2.02
C GLN A 21 -14.17 -2.51 0.76
N THR A 22 -13.52 -3.31 -0.06
CA THR A 22 -14.08 -3.82 -1.34
C THR A 22 -15.12 -4.93 -1.20
N GLY A 23 -15.45 -5.37 0.00
CA GLY A 23 -16.50 -6.36 0.25
C GLY A 23 -16.14 -7.82 -0.06
N HIS A 24 -14.85 -8.12 -0.32
CA HIS A 24 -14.31 -9.47 -0.40
C HIS A 24 -13.86 -9.95 0.98
N ASP A 25 -13.63 -11.26 1.15
CA ASP A 25 -13.07 -11.83 2.38
C ASP A 25 -11.55 -11.85 2.30
N PHE A 26 -10.89 -11.25 3.29
CA PHE A 26 -9.45 -11.18 3.37
C PHE A 26 -8.91 -12.02 4.52
N TYR A 27 -7.91 -12.84 4.22
CA TYR A 27 -7.21 -13.68 5.19
C TYR A 27 -5.77 -13.22 5.32
N LEU A 28 -5.37 -12.83 6.53
CA LEU A 28 -4.05 -12.31 6.85
C LEU A 28 -3.24 -13.38 7.61
N PRO A 29 -2.21 -13.98 7.00
CA PRO A 29 -1.40 -14.96 7.72
C PRO A 29 -0.56 -14.26 8.80
N VAL A 30 -0.63 -14.77 10.03
CA VAL A 30 0.14 -14.27 11.17
C VAL A 30 1.16 -15.30 11.63
N LYS A 31 2.36 -14.82 12.02
CA LYS A 31 3.43 -15.61 12.63
C LYS A 31 3.77 -15.09 14.02
N PRO A 32 4.38 -15.91 14.89
CA PRO A 32 4.99 -15.39 16.13
C PRO A 32 5.94 -14.22 15.82
N GLY A 33 5.89 -13.16 16.63
CA GLY A 33 6.69 -11.96 16.41
C GLY A 33 6.12 -10.94 15.44
N ARG A 34 5.07 -11.26 14.67
CA ARG A 34 4.28 -10.34 13.83
C ARG A 34 5.13 -9.41 12.94
N GLN A 35 6.19 -9.92 12.33
CA GLN A 35 7.12 -9.15 11.47
C GLN A 35 6.96 -9.49 9.99
N ASN A 36 7.54 -8.68 9.11
CA ASN A 36 7.68 -8.94 7.67
C ASN A 36 6.35 -9.26 6.95
N GLY A 37 5.33 -8.44 7.18
CA GLY A 37 4.00 -8.63 6.58
C GLY A 37 3.08 -9.60 7.33
N HIS A 38 3.55 -10.21 8.42
CA HIS A 38 2.75 -11.10 9.26
C HIS A 38 2.20 -10.40 10.51
N ALA A 39 2.04 -9.08 10.46
CA ALA A 39 1.52 -8.29 11.57
C ALA A 39 0.04 -8.57 11.89
N GLY A 40 -0.70 -9.07 10.90
CA GLY A 40 -2.15 -9.27 11.03
C GLY A 40 -2.90 -7.95 11.13
N LEU A 41 -3.95 -7.91 11.93
CA LEU A 41 -4.71 -6.69 12.22
C LEU A 41 -3.89 -5.78 13.15
N THR A 42 -3.75 -4.52 12.77
CA THR A 42 -3.07 -3.49 13.59
C THR A 42 -4.10 -2.65 14.33
N GLU A 43 -3.73 -2.16 15.52
CA GLU A 43 -4.64 -1.37 16.37
C GLU A 43 -4.95 0.03 15.81
N ASP A 44 -4.17 0.49 14.85
CA ASP A 44 -4.31 1.82 14.24
C ASP A 44 -5.58 1.98 13.39
N HIS A 45 -6.31 0.89 13.13
CA HIS A 45 -7.46 0.88 12.21
C HIS A 45 -8.62 0.06 12.77
N SER A 46 -9.83 0.54 12.59
CA SER A 46 -11.07 -0.25 12.81
C SER A 46 -11.33 -1.13 11.60
N TRP A 47 -10.67 -2.29 11.57
CA TRP A 47 -10.78 -3.22 10.44
C TRP A 47 -12.22 -3.70 10.24
N PRO A 48 -12.69 -3.85 8.99
CA PRO A 48 -14.02 -4.39 8.72
C PRO A 48 -14.11 -5.89 9.01
N ASP A 49 -15.31 -6.40 9.26
CA ASP A 49 -15.59 -7.80 9.68
C ASP A 49 -15.17 -8.86 8.64
N ASN A 50 -14.95 -8.46 7.40
CA ASN A 50 -14.49 -9.32 6.30
C ASN A 50 -12.98 -9.57 6.30
N VAL A 51 -12.24 -9.11 7.31
CA VAL A 51 -10.80 -9.34 7.45
C VAL A 51 -10.52 -10.23 8.65
N GLN A 52 -9.82 -11.34 8.43
CA GLN A 52 -9.55 -12.34 9.45
C GLN A 52 -8.07 -12.68 9.54
N GLU A 53 -7.55 -12.75 10.76
CA GLU A 53 -6.23 -13.33 10.99
C GLU A 53 -6.29 -14.86 10.94
N VAL A 54 -5.26 -15.46 10.35
CA VAL A 54 -5.10 -16.91 10.29
C VAL A 54 -3.67 -17.27 10.65
N PRO A 55 -3.43 -18.23 11.55
CA PRO A 55 -2.10 -18.75 11.77
C PRO A 55 -1.46 -19.21 10.45
N ALA A 56 -0.21 -18.82 10.18
CA ALA A 56 0.43 -19.06 8.89
C ALA A 56 0.52 -20.54 8.52
N ASP A 57 0.68 -21.42 9.51
CA ASP A 57 0.70 -22.89 9.35
C ASP A 57 -0.67 -23.47 8.99
N GLN A 58 -1.76 -22.76 9.27
CA GLN A 58 -3.14 -23.14 8.93
C GLN A 58 -3.60 -22.57 7.59
N ALA A 59 -2.96 -21.54 7.06
CA ALA A 59 -3.34 -20.88 5.82
C ALA A 59 -3.45 -21.86 4.63
N ARG A 60 -2.62 -22.90 4.60
CA ARG A 60 -2.66 -23.96 3.57
C ARG A 60 -3.94 -24.79 3.52
N ARG A 61 -4.78 -24.70 4.56
CA ARG A 61 -6.06 -25.43 4.67
C ARG A 61 -7.26 -24.60 4.21
N LEU A 62 -7.05 -23.30 3.99
CA LEU A 62 -8.12 -22.42 3.55
C LEU A 62 -8.52 -22.72 2.11
N GLU A 63 -9.81 -22.62 1.85
CA GLU A 63 -10.34 -22.53 0.51
C GLU A 63 -10.25 -21.07 0.05
N LEU A 64 -9.43 -20.81 -0.95
CA LEU A 64 -9.13 -19.48 -1.46
C LEU A 64 -9.47 -19.37 -2.95
N ASP A 65 -9.78 -18.17 -3.41
CA ASP A 65 -10.06 -17.88 -4.80
C ASP A 65 -8.92 -17.10 -5.47
N CYS A 66 -8.14 -16.32 -4.69
CA CYS A 66 -7.05 -15.50 -5.19
C CYS A 66 -5.95 -15.31 -4.13
N ILE A 67 -4.70 -15.14 -4.58
CA ILE A 67 -3.57 -14.75 -3.74
C ILE A 67 -3.10 -13.37 -4.18
N LEU A 68 -2.98 -12.45 -3.21
CA LEU A 68 -2.54 -11.08 -3.45
C LEU A 68 -1.25 -10.81 -2.68
N PHE A 69 -0.16 -10.64 -3.42
CA PHE A 69 1.17 -10.34 -2.88
C PHE A 69 1.41 -8.84 -2.85
N GLN A 70 2.18 -8.37 -1.86
CA GLN A 70 2.50 -6.95 -1.67
C GLN A 70 3.98 -6.67 -1.42
N SER A 71 4.82 -7.71 -1.43
CA SER A 71 6.27 -7.55 -1.25
C SER A 71 7.05 -8.69 -1.91
N PRO A 72 8.34 -8.47 -2.22
CA PRO A 72 9.25 -9.53 -2.68
C PRO A 72 9.30 -10.73 -1.72
N GLN A 73 9.31 -10.48 -0.40
CA GLN A 73 9.29 -11.50 0.63
C GLN A 73 8.08 -12.43 0.47
N ASN A 74 6.88 -11.87 0.32
CA ASN A 74 5.65 -12.65 0.19
C ASN A 74 5.67 -13.51 -1.08
N TYR A 75 6.11 -12.95 -2.20
CA TYR A 75 6.12 -13.63 -3.49
C TYR A 75 7.22 -14.69 -3.60
N LEU A 76 8.43 -14.41 -3.15
CA LEU A 76 9.58 -15.30 -3.33
C LEU A 76 9.65 -16.38 -2.26
N LEU A 77 9.33 -16.06 -1.00
CA LEU A 77 9.55 -16.94 0.14
C LEU A 77 8.23 -17.45 0.75
N ASP A 78 7.38 -16.56 1.24
CA ASP A 78 6.21 -16.93 2.03
C ASP A 78 5.22 -17.80 1.26
N ARG A 79 5.06 -17.57 -0.05
CA ARG A 79 4.20 -18.42 -0.89
C ARG A 79 4.58 -19.88 -0.87
N ASN A 80 5.87 -20.19 -0.75
CA ASN A 80 6.36 -21.57 -0.73
C ASN A 80 6.25 -22.19 0.66
N GLU A 81 6.38 -21.38 1.69
CA GLU A 81 6.28 -21.81 3.08
C GLU A 81 4.82 -22.00 3.53
N ILE A 82 3.93 -21.07 3.18
CA ILE A 82 2.58 -20.95 3.72
C ILE A 82 1.54 -21.66 2.85
N LEU A 83 1.64 -21.51 1.51
CA LEU A 83 0.62 -21.99 0.60
C LEU A 83 0.81 -23.47 0.20
N SER A 84 -0.31 -24.16 0.07
CA SER A 84 -0.34 -25.52 -0.52
C SER A 84 -0.01 -25.51 -2.02
N PRO A 85 0.37 -26.64 -2.63
CA PRO A 85 0.60 -26.74 -4.07
C PRO A 85 -0.61 -26.35 -4.93
N SER A 86 -1.84 -26.58 -4.45
CA SER A 86 -3.07 -26.16 -5.14
C SER A 86 -3.25 -24.66 -5.06
N GLN A 87 -3.09 -24.05 -3.88
CA GLN A 87 -3.23 -22.60 -3.71
C GLN A 87 -2.20 -21.81 -4.52
N ARG A 88 -0.97 -22.33 -4.70
CA ARG A 88 0.04 -21.70 -5.54
C ARG A 88 -0.33 -21.63 -7.05
N ARG A 89 -1.36 -22.33 -7.48
CA ARG A 89 -1.89 -22.32 -8.85
C ARG A 89 -3.12 -21.41 -9.01
N LEU A 90 -3.66 -20.88 -7.92
CA LEU A 90 -4.77 -19.93 -7.97
C LEU A 90 -4.40 -18.65 -8.73
N PRO A 91 -5.36 -17.86 -9.18
CA PRO A 91 -5.14 -16.51 -9.68
C PRO A 91 -4.26 -15.70 -8.72
N ARG A 92 -3.26 -15.01 -9.27
CA ARG A 92 -2.25 -14.28 -8.50
C ARG A 92 -2.20 -12.83 -8.94
N ILE A 93 -2.19 -11.95 -7.95
CA ILE A 93 -1.99 -10.53 -8.13
C ILE A 93 -0.76 -10.13 -7.31
N TYR A 94 0.09 -9.30 -7.87
CA TYR A 94 1.15 -8.61 -7.13
C TYR A 94 0.88 -7.11 -7.20
N LEU A 95 0.71 -6.48 -6.04
CA LEU A 95 0.58 -5.04 -5.93
C LEU A 95 1.98 -4.41 -5.83
N GLU A 96 2.31 -3.60 -6.83
CA GLU A 96 3.55 -2.83 -6.82
C GLU A 96 3.25 -1.40 -6.39
N HIS A 97 3.72 -1.05 -5.19
CA HIS A 97 3.47 0.24 -4.58
C HIS A 97 4.48 1.30 -4.98
N ASP A 98 5.72 0.89 -5.24
CA ASP A 98 6.85 1.79 -5.40
C ASP A 98 7.42 1.78 -6.82
N PRO A 99 7.93 2.92 -7.31
CA PRO A 99 8.75 2.93 -8.51
C PRO A 99 10.13 2.29 -8.21
N PRO A 100 10.93 1.94 -9.24
CA PRO A 100 12.30 1.45 -9.04
C PRO A 100 13.13 2.44 -8.22
N ALA A 101 13.76 1.95 -7.15
CA ALA A 101 14.50 2.80 -6.22
C ALA A 101 15.92 3.16 -6.71
N THR A 102 16.59 2.25 -7.43
CA THR A 102 18.01 2.39 -7.76
C THR A 102 18.26 2.86 -9.19
N ASP A 103 17.53 2.34 -10.16
CA ASP A 103 17.61 2.75 -11.56
C ASP A 103 16.18 2.89 -12.11
N PRO A 104 15.61 4.10 -12.06
CA PRO A 104 14.23 4.31 -12.45
C PRO A 104 13.97 4.13 -13.95
N THR A 105 15.00 4.12 -14.78
CA THR A 105 14.85 4.05 -16.24
C THR A 105 15.25 2.70 -16.83
N ASN A 106 15.86 1.81 -16.05
CA ASN A 106 16.38 0.53 -16.55
C ASN A 106 16.19 -0.62 -15.54
N SER A 107 15.21 -0.52 -14.67
CA SER A 107 14.92 -1.58 -13.70
C SER A 107 13.96 -2.61 -14.26
N THR A 108 14.31 -3.87 -14.02
CA THR A 108 13.44 -5.00 -14.34
C THR A 108 12.72 -5.49 -13.10
N HIS A 109 11.41 -5.66 -13.21
CA HIS A 109 10.60 -6.17 -12.12
C HIS A 109 11.00 -7.61 -11.76
N LEU A 110 10.90 -7.94 -10.46
CA LEU A 110 11.29 -9.26 -9.97
C LEU A 110 10.43 -10.41 -10.53
N ILE A 111 9.19 -10.11 -10.94
CA ILE A 111 8.26 -11.09 -11.46
C ILE A 111 8.38 -11.17 -12.99
N ASP A 112 8.66 -12.37 -13.50
CA ASP A 112 8.58 -12.73 -14.92
C ASP A 112 7.70 -13.96 -15.06
N ASP A 113 6.39 -13.79 -14.85
CA ASP A 113 5.40 -14.87 -14.81
C ASP A 113 4.11 -14.44 -15.51
N PRO A 114 3.78 -15.01 -16.67
CA PRO A 114 2.57 -14.65 -17.41
C PRO A 114 1.26 -15.01 -16.70
N ASN A 115 1.32 -15.81 -15.62
CA ASN A 115 0.15 -16.19 -14.83
C ASN A 115 -0.02 -15.33 -13.57
N THR A 116 0.77 -14.29 -13.39
CA THR A 116 0.65 -13.31 -12.29
C THR A 116 0.32 -11.95 -12.89
N LEU A 117 -0.71 -11.27 -12.40
CA LEU A 117 -1.01 -9.90 -12.77
C LEU A 117 -0.23 -8.94 -11.84
N VAL A 118 0.62 -8.08 -12.38
CA VAL A 118 1.20 -6.98 -11.62
C VAL A 118 0.27 -5.78 -11.71
N VAL A 119 -0.26 -5.36 -10.58
CA VAL A 119 -1.05 -4.13 -10.46
C VAL A 119 -0.14 -3.01 -10.01
N GLN A 120 0.02 -2.01 -10.86
CA GLN A 120 0.76 -0.79 -10.59
C GLN A 120 -0.19 0.27 -10.02
N VAL A 121 0.18 0.92 -8.94
CA VAL A 121 -0.69 1.91 -8.28
C VAL A 121 -0.68 3.28 -8.95
N THR A 122 0.24 3.51 -9.88
CA THR A 122 0.30 4.73 -10.70
C THR A 122 0.73 4.42 -12.14
N CYS A 123 0.36 5.31 -13.08
CA CYS A 123 0.87 5.25 -14.45
C CYS A 123 2.40 5.41 -14.49
N TYR A 124 2.98 6.18 -13.56
CA TYR A 124 4.42 6.37 -13.45
C TYR A 124 5.14 5.05 -13.11
N ASN A 125 4.65 4.29 -12.10
CA ASN A 125 5.22 3.00 -11.76
C ASN A 125 5.17 2.04 -12.96
N ASN A 126 4.03 1.98 -13.66
CA ASN A 126 3.88 1.13 -14.83
C ASN A 126 4.81 1.51 -15.98
N LEU A 127 5.16 2.79 -16.13
CA LEU A 127 6.12 3.25 -17.12
C LEU A 127 7.57 2.87 -16.75
N MET A 128 7.91 2.93 -15.45
CA MET A 128 9.28 2.75 -14.97
C MET A 128 9.69 1.29 -14.80
N TRP A 129 8.75 0.38 -14.55
CA TRP A 129 9.05 -1.04 -14.39
C TRP A 129 9.01 -1.81 -15.70
N ASN A 130 10.11 -2.45 -16.08
CA ASN A 130 10.10 -3.47 -17.14
C ASN A 130 9.59 -4.80 -16.58
N CYS A 131 8.31 -5.08 -16.76
CA CYS A 131 7.66 -6.31 -16.27
C CYS A 131 7.78 -7.52 -17.22
N ARG A 132 8.59 -7.44 -18.26
CA ARG A 132 8.83 -8.53 -19.24
C ARG A 132 7.52 -9.18 -19.73
N ARG A 133 7.34 -10.50 -19.49
CA ARG A 133 6.15 -11.27 -19.91
C ARG A 133 4.96 -11.14 -18.95
N THR A 134 5.18 -10.55 -17.78
CA THR A 134 4.14 -10.44 -16.76
C THR A 134 3.11 -9.38 -17.18
N PRO A 135 1.81 -9.74 -17.28
CA PRO A 135 0.79 -8.75 -17.59
C PRO A 135 0.71 -7.69 -16.48
N THR A 136 0.50 -6.44 -16.89
CA THR A 136 0.39 -5.30 -15.98
C THR A 136 -0.96 -4.61 -16.12
N ARG A 137 -1.42 -3.98 -15.04
CA ARG A 137 -2.56 -3.09 -15.04
C ARG A 137 -2.34 -1.95 -14.06
N VAL A 138 -2.72 -0.74 -14.46
CA VAL A 138 -2.76 0.41 -13.52
C VAL A 138 -4.12 0.42 -12.84
N ILE A 139 -4.09 0.40 -11.50
CA ILE A 139 -5.28 0.61 -10.65
C ILE A 139 -4.85 1.57 -9.56
N GLU A 140 -5.34 2.80 -9.64
CA GLU A 140 -5.02 3.83 -8.66
C GLU A 140 -5.62 3.52 -7.29
N HIS A 141 -5.02 4.10 -6.25
CA HIS A 141 -5.47 3.89 -4.88
C HIS A 141 -6.90 4.38 -4.68
N GLY A 142 -7.74 3.51 -4.10
CA GLY A 142 -8.96 3.93 -3.45
C GLY A 142 -8.66 4.45 -2.03
N VAL A 143 -9.39 5.46 -1.60
CA VAL A 143 -9.31 6.02 -0.25
C VAL A 143 -10.70 6.07 0.38
N VAL A 144 -10.75 5.85 1.69
CA VAL A 144 -11.99 6.08 2.46
C VAL A 144 -12.06 7.56 2.79
N VAL A 145 -13.02 8.24 2.20
CA VAL A 145 -13.26 9.67 2.50
C VAL A 145 -14.09 9.75 3.80
N PRO A 146 -13.61 10.47 4.83
CA PRO A 146 -14.36 10.66 6.06
C PRO A 146 -15.69 11.34 5.79
N VAL A 147 -16.75 10.83 6.44
CA VAL A 147 -18.07 11.46 6.36
C VAL A 147 -18.01 12.84 7.02
N GLY A 148 -18.41 13.87 6.27
CA GLY A 148 -18.43 15.27 6.75
C GLY A 148 -17.16 16.07 6.43
N GLY A 149 -16.10 15.45 5.92
CA GLY A 149 -14.95 16.17 5.38
C GLY A 149 -15.35 16.92 4.11
N ARG A 150 -15.20 18.25 4.12
CA ARG A 150 -15.54 19.09 2.99
C ARG A 150 -14.52 20.24 2.89
N TYR A 151 -13.94 20.40 1.71
CA TYR A 151 -13.14 21.58 1.43
C TYR A 151 -14.04 22.84 1.47
N THR A 152 -13.71 23.78 2.34
CA THR A 152 -14.49 25.02 2.54
C THR A 152 -13.89 26.22 1.83
N GLY A 153 -12.60 26.21 1.54
CA GLY A 153 -11.87 27.36 0.97
C GLY A 153 -11.65 28.51 1.97
N GLU A 154 -11.91 28.30 3.27
CA GLU A 154 -11.80 29.37 4.29
C GLU A 154 -10.35 29.70 4.62
N ILE A 155 -9.45 28.74 4.50
CA ILE A 155 -8.02 28.90 4.80
C ILE A 155 -7.26 28.98 3.47
N PRO A 156 -6.67 30.13 3.11
CA PRO A 156 -6.00 30.32 1.82
C PRO A 156 -4.58 29.72 1.83
N ARG A 157 -4.46 28.43 2.06
CA ARG A 157 -3.20 27.68 2.05
C ARG A 157 -3.40 26.25 1.62
N GLY A 158 -2.36 25.65 1.07
CA GLY A 158 -2.33 24.24 0.74
C GLY A 158 -1.79 23.40 1.89
N ILE A 159 -2.01 22.10 1.82
CA ILE A 159 -1.44 21.12 2.74
C ILE A 159 -0.68 20.03 1.98
N THR A 160 0.48 19.64 2.50
CA THR A 160 1.27 18.50 2.03
C THR A 160 1.36 17.47 3.16
N ALA A 161 0.90 16.26 2.90
CA ALA A 161 0.90 15.17 3.88
C ALA A 161 1.91 14.08 3.45
N VAL A 162 3.14 14.14 3.97
CA VAL A 162 4.22 13.23 3.59
C VAL A 162 5.11 12.92 4.80
N ASP A 163 5.34 11.64 5.07
CA ASP A 163 6.31 11.19 6.08
C ASP A 163 7.74 11.28 5.54
N ASP A 164 8.68 11.74 6.38
CA ASP A 164 10.13 11.76 6.11
C ASP A 164 10.53 12.53 4.83
N LEU A 165 9.79 13.59 4.48
CA LEU A 165 10.02 14.35 3.25
C LEU A 165 11.46 14.85 3.12
N HIS A 166 12.05 15.37 4.21
CA HIS A 166 13.42 15.83 4.22
C HIS A 166 14.42 14.69 3.96
N ALA A 167 14.30 13.59 4.70
CA ALA A 167 15.18 12.42 4.57
C ALA A 167 15.08 11.73 3.21
N LYS A 168 13.91 11.73 2.60
CA LYS A 168 13.66 11.15 1.25
C LYS A 168 14.03 12.12 0.12
N GLY A 169 14.22 13.39 0.42
CA GLY A 169 14.71 14.41 -0.49
C GLY A 169 13.94 14.46 -1.81
N ARG A 170 14.67 14.46 -2.91
CA ARG A 170 14.09 14.58 -4.25
C ARG A 170 13.16 13.40 -4.64
N LEU A 171 13.35 12.22 -4.05
CA LEU A 171 12.50 11.06 -4.32
C LEU A 171 11.02 11.35 -3.98
N TYR A 172 10.78 12.11 -2.89
CA TYR A 172 9.44 12.49 -2.44
C TYR A 172 9.08 13.95 -2.77
N GLY A 173 9.95 14.63 -3.52
CA GLY A 173 9.69 15.98 -3.99
C GLY A 173 9.95 17.08 -2.96
N ALA A 174 10.93 16.92 -2.08
CA ALA A 174 11.30 17.95 -1.12
C ALA A 174 11.69 19.27 -1.79
N ASP A 175 12.39 19.21 -2.91
CA ASP A 175 12.75 20.37 -3.74
C ASP A 175 11.52 21.05 -4.37
N LEU A 176 10.51 20.27 -4.77
CA LEU A 176 9.24 20.81 -5.26
C LEU A 176 8.45 21.49 -4.14
N PHE A 177 8.37 20.85 -2.96
CA PHE A 177 7.74 21.44 -1.79
C PHE A 177 8.35 22.78 -1.44
N GLU A 178 9.69 22.86 -1.36
CA GLU A 178 10.41 24.11 -1.07
C GLU A 178 10.16 25.18 -2.13
N SER A 179 10.13 24.82 -3.42
CA SER A 179 9.86 25.74 -4.52
C SER A 179 8.44 26.28 -4.48
N VAL A 180 7.44 25.42 -4.23
CA VAL A 180 6.03 25.84 -4.21
C VAL A 180 5.73 26.68 -2.98
N ARG A 181 6.24 26.35 -1.80
CA ARG A 181 5.97 27.11 -0.57
C ARG A 181 6.56 28.53 -0.57
N GLN A 182 7.53 28.81 -1.45
CA GLN A 182 8.01 30.19 -1.68
C GLN A 182 6.97 31.06 -2.38
N GLN A 183 6.01 30.46 -3.06
CA GLN A 183 5.01 31.16 -3.85
C GLN A 183 3.60 31.11 -3.25
N VAL A 184 3.28 30.03 -2.54
CA VAL A 184 1.98 29.81 -1.90
C VAL A 184 2.19 29.34 -0.46
N PRO A 185 1.37 29.78 0.50
CA PRO A 185 1.40 29.23 1.85
C PRO A 185 1.11 27.73 1.83
N LEU A 186 2.06 26.91 2.30
CA LEU A 186 1.94 25.46 2.40
C LEU A 186 2.22 24.99 3.83
N ASP A 187 1.33 24.19 4.36
CA ASP A 187 1.56 23.43 5.58
C ASP A 187 2.10 22.02 5.24
N LEU A 188 3.06 21.56 6.01
CA LEU A 188 3.58 20.21 5.92
C LEU A 188 3.20 19.43 7.17
N ILE A 189 2.57 18.26 6.97
CA ILE A 189 2.26 17.30 8.04
C ILE A 189 2.88 15.95 7.72
N GLY A 190 3.26 15.22 8.75
CA GLY A 190 3.86 13.90 8.64
C GLY A 190 5.00 13.72 9.62
N ARG A 191 5.56 12.53 9.67
CA ARG A 191 6.76 12.26 10.46
C ARG A 191 7.93 13.07 9.91
N ASP A 192 8.74 13.65 10.81
CA ASP A 192 9.89 14.52 10.47
C ASP A 192 9.53 15.81 9.72
N ALA A 193 8.24 16.22 9.70
CA ALA A 193 7.82 17.46 9.03
C ALA A 193 8.45 18.69 9.68
N GLU A 194 8.72 18.67 10.98
CA GLU A 194 9.34 19.75 11.75
C GLU A 194 10.72 20.14 11.22
N SER A 195 11.46 19.20 10.64
CA SER A 195 12.78 19.45 10.03
C SER A 195 12.72 20.46 8.87
N LEU A 196 11.55 20.58 8.23
CA LEU A 196 11.23 21.57 7.18
C LEU A 196 10.27 22.66 7.65
N GLY A 197 10.13 22.85 8.97
CA GLY A 197 9.22 23.85 9.54
C GLY A 197 7.74 23.50 9.46
N GLY A 198 7.40 22.22 9.32
CA GLY A 198 6.03 21.71 9.33
C GLY A 198 5.45 21.48 10.72
N ILE A 199 4.21 20.98 10.76
CA ILE A 199 3.42 20.80 11.99
C ILE A 199 3.79 19.50 12.73
N GLY A 200 4.38 18.53 12.03
CA GLY A 200 4.68 17.21 12.56
C GLY A 200 3.60 16.17 12.26
N LYS A 201 3.69 15.03 12.95
CA LYS A 201 2.77 13.91 12.73
C LYS A 201 1.36 14.25 13.24
N VAL A 202 0.38 14.12 12.36
CA VAL A 202 -1.05 14.23 12.68
C VAL A 202 -1.67 12.84 12.65
N GLU A 203 -2.47 12.51 13.66
CA GLU A 203 -3.21 11.25 13.69
C GLU A 203 -4.24 11.19 12.55
N SER A 204 -4.41 10.01 11.96
CA SER A 204 -5.32 9.81 10.81
C SER A 204 -6.76 10.24 11.10
N SER A 205 -7.23 10.07 12.34
CA SER A 205 -8.56 10.53 12.80
C SER A 205 -8.73 12.06 12.76
N ARG A 206 -7.64 12.81 12.89
CA ARG A 206 -7.63 14.29 12.87
C ARG A 206 -7.30 14.87 11.50
N LEU A 207 -6.84 14.04 10.56
CA LEU A 207 -6.39 14.51 9.25
C LEU A 207 -7.53 15.22 8.48
N ALA A 208 -8.76 14.72 8.60
CA ALA A 208 -9.93 15.33 7.99
C ALA A 208 -10.23 16.78 8.44
N ALA A 209 -9.71 17.18 9.60
CA ALA A 209 -9.85 18.56 10.10
C ALA A 209 -8.86 19.54 9.45
N PHE A 210 -7.86 19.03 8.71
CA PHE A 210 -6.87 19.83 7.97
C PHE A 210 -7.19 19.93 6.48
N LEU A 211 -8.14 19.15 6.00
CA LEU A 211 -8.59 19.12 4.60
C LEU A 211 -9.90 19.89 4.40
#